data_ef6dbe6278ef126079ba72d06538fab5
#
_entry.id   ef6dbe6278ef126079ba72d06538fab5
#
_cell.length_a   1.000
_cell.length_b   1.000
_cell.length_c   1.000
_cell.angle_alpha   90.00
_cell.angle_beta   90.00
_cell.angle_gamma   90.00
#
_symmetry.space_group_name_H-M   'P 1'
#
loop_
_entity.id
_entity.type
_entity.pdbx_description
1 polymer ?
#
loop_
_entity_poly.entity_id
_entity_poly.type
_entity_poly.pdbx_seq_one_letter_code
_entity_poly.pdbx_strand_id
1 'polypeptide(L)'
;LIVLLFASLFIVPQQQAYIIERFGKFLKVQFAGIHIRIPFVDSIAMKTNMRVNQLNVQLETKTLDNVFVTVVASTQFRVNPNDVATAYYELRDPAGQLRSYMEDALRSAIPALTLDDAFARKDDVAFDVQKTVGAEMSRFGFTVVKTLITAIDPSPQVKNAMDSINAAQREKEATRQRAEAQRIQIETQAAADAEKTRLQGEGQANYRREIANGIVDQI
;
A
#
# COMPACT_ATOMS: atom_id res chain seq x y z
N LEU A 1 10.75 -20.76 56.20
CA LEU A 1 11.83 -20.27 55.27
C LEU A 1 11.63 -20.87 53.86
N ILE A 2 11.46 -22.19 53.70
CA ILE A 2 11.31 -22.89 52.43
C ILE A 2 10.09 -22.37 51.64
N VAL A 3 8.95 -22.17 52.27
CA VAL A 3 7.71 -21.66 51.63
C VAL A 3 7.90 -20.25 51.10
N LEU A 4 8.63 -19.38 51.79
CA LEU A 4 8.94 -18.03 51.33
C LEU A 4 9.86 -18.05 50.12
N LEU A 5 10.78 -19.01 50.04
CA LEU A 5 11.68 -19.19 48.91
C LEU A 5 10.91 -19.61 47.65
N PHE A 6 9.96 -20.51 47.74
CA PHE A 6 9.09 -20.90 46.64
C PHE A 6 8.13 -19.77 46.22
N ALA A 7 7.62 -18.98 47.16
CA ALA A 7 6.77 -17.82 46.87
C ALA A 7 7.53 -16.63 46.20
N SER A 8 8.86 -16.68 46.29
CA SER A 8 9.73 -15.66 45.67
C SER A 8 9.95 -15.90 44.15
N LEU A 9 9.86 -17.15 43.69
CA LEU A 9 10.11 -17.50 42.30
C LEU A 9 8.87 -17.24 41.46
N PHE A 10 9.08 -16.61 40.27
CA PHE A 10 8.05 -16.51 39.26
C PHE A 10 8.66 -16.61 37.85
N ILE A 11 7.83 -17.04 36.92
CA ILE A 11 8.24 -17.24 35.53
C ILE A 11 7.54 -16.20 34.65
N VAL A 12 8.32 -15.51 33.80
CA VAL A 12 7.81 -14.62 32.75
C VAL A 12 7.79 -15.42 31.46
N PRO A 13 6.63 -15.57 30.79
CA PRO A 13 6.53 -16.24 29.51
C PRO A 13 7.25 -15.48 28.41
N GLN A 14 7.58 -16.20 27.32
CA GLN A 14 8.17 -15.60 26.11
C GLN A 14 7.24 -14.52 25.53
N GLN A 15 7.83 -13.44 25.03
CA GLN A 15 7.11 -12.28 24.45
C GLN A 15 6.22 -11.54 25.47
N GLN A 16 6.56 -11.61 26.75
CA GLN A 16 5.96 -10.78 27.80
C GLN A 16 7.05 -10.07 28.59
N ALA A 17 6.69 -8.92 29.16
CA ALA A 17 7.49 -8.18 30.12
C ALA A 17 6.63 -7.85 31.33
N TYR A 18 7.16 -8.09 32.53
CA TYR A 18 6.49 -7.78 33.79
C TYR A 18 7.15 -6.58 34.44
N ILE A 19 6.32 -5.61 34.83
CA ILE A 19 6.76 -4.44 35.56
C ILE A 19 6.64 -4.75 37.05
N ILE A 20 7.76 -4.65 37.75
CA ILE A 20 7.85 -4.89 39.18
C ILE A 20 7.91 -3.58 39.92
N GLU A 21 7.02 -3.39 40.87
CA GLU A 21 6.99 -2.28 41.81
C GLU A 21 7.35 -2.73 43.20
N ARG A 22 8.05 -1.89 43.95
CA ARG A 22 8.32 -2.04 45.35
C ARG A 22 7.65 -0.92 46.12
N PHE A 23 6.69 -1.27 46.97
CA PHE A 23 5.86 -0.29 47.70
C PHE A 23 5.22 0.77 46.80
N GLY A 24 4.73 0.36 45.58
CA GLY A 24 4.15 1.27 44.62
C GLY A 24 5.14 2.12 43.81
N LYS A 25 6.44 1.87 43.96
CA LYS A 25 7.48 2.56 43.20
C LYS A 25 8.10 1.63 42.17
N PHE A 26 8.28 2.10 40.93
CA PHE A 26 8.97 1.34 39.90
C PHE A 26 10.32 0.82 40.38
N LEU A 27 10.56 -0.45 40.20
CA LEU A 27 11.83 -1.11 40.56
C LEU A 27 12.59 -1.54 39.30
N LYS A 28 11.95 -2.38 38.46
CA LYS A 28 12.57 -2.94 37.25
C LYS A 28 11.54 -3.59 36.34
N VAL A 29 11.95 -3.81 35.09
CA VAL A 29 11.24 -4.64 34.12
C VAL A 29 11.90 -6.01 34.06
N GLN A 30 11.10 -7.08 34.04
CA GLN A 30 11.56 -8.46 33.89
C GLN A 30 11.04 -9.05 32.58
N PHE A 31 11.97 -9.55 31.76
CA PHE A 31 11.67 -10.22 30.50
C PHE A 31 11.55 -11.73 30.68
N ALA A 32 11.32 -12.47 29.61
CA ALA A 32 11.14 -13.92 29.63
C ALA A 32 12.25 -14.63 30.40
N GLY A 33 11.84 -15.56 31.28
CA GLY A 33 12.75 -16.32 32.10
C GLY A 33 12.25 -16.52 33.56
N ILE A 34 13.11 -17.09 34.39
CA ILE A 34 12.86 -17.30 35.81
C ILE A 34 13.41 -16.12 36.58
N HIS A 35 12.60 -15.53 37.43
CA HIS A 35 12.96 -14.35 38.22
C HIS A 35 12.57 -14.54 39.69
N ILE A 36 13.23 -13.72 40.52
CA ILE A 36 13.00 -13.71 41.99
C ILE A 36 12.43 -12.34 42.37
N ARG A 37 11.39 -12.36 43.21
CA ARG A 37 10.79 -11.17 43.83
C ARG A 37 10.72 -11.38 45.36
N ILE A 38 10.70 -10.32 46.11
CA ILE A 38 10.52 -10.37 47.57
C ILE A 38 9.00 -10.43 47.84
N PRO A 39 8.46 -11.54 48.37
CA PRO A 39 7.04 -11.64 48.70
C PRO A 39 6.64 -10.53 49.68
N PHE A 40 5.40 -10.02 49.52
CA PHE A 40 4.81 -8.93 50.32
C PHE A 40 5.40 -7.54 50.11
N VAL A 41 6.61 -7.41 49.54
CA VAL A 41 7.28 -6.14 49.25
C VAL A 41 7.20 -5.76 47.79
N ASP A 42 7.46 -6.75 46.93
CA ASP A 42 7.44 -6.56 45.46
C ASP A 42 6.10 -7.01 44.89
N SER A 43 5.48 -6.16 44.12
CA SER A 43 4.25 -6.42 43.37
C SER A 43 4.48 -6.43 41.87
N ILE A 44 3.72 -7.24 41.14
CA ILE A 44 3.66 -7.20 39.69
C ILE A 44 2.59 -6.18 39.34
N ALA A 45 3.02 -4.99 38.89
CA ALA A 45 2.11 -3.90 38.52
C ALA A 45 1.39 -4.19 37.20
N MET A 46 2.13 -4.70 36.20
CA MET A 46 1.54 -5.06 34.91
C MET A 46 2.29 -6.19 34.22
N LYS A 47 1.54 -6.93 33.39
CA LYS A 47 2.04 -7.94 32.45
C LYS A 47 1.83 -7.41 31.04
N THR A 48 2.88 -6.93 30.42
CA THR A 48 2.84 -6.31 29.09
C THR A 48 3.13 -7.35 28.01
N ASN A 49 2.31 -7.36 26.95
CA ASN A 49 2.56 -8.17 25.76
C ASN A 49 3.52 -7.43 24.83
N MET A 50 4.61 -8.10 24.45
CA MET A 50 5.66 -7.56 23.57
C MET A 50 5.46 -7.91 22.09
N ARG A 51 4.40 -8.68 21.78
CA ARG A 51 4.08 -9.05 20.38
C ARG A 51 3.62 -7.82 19.59
N VAL A 52 3.73 -7.94 18.28
CA VAL A 52 3.19 -6.93 17.38
C VAL A 52 1.66 -6.97 17.43
N ASN A 53 1.06 -5.83 17.70
CA ASN A 53 -0.37 -5.60 17.64
C ASN A 53 -0.71 -4.86 16.34
N GLN A 54 -1.93 -5.04 15.84
CA GLN A 54 -2.44 -4.34 14.66
C GLN A 54 -3.64 -3.49 15.05
N LEU A 55 -3.65 -2.27 14.55
CA LEU A 55 -4.77 -1.34 14.66
C LEU A 55 -5.23 -0.97 13.25
N ASN A 56 -6.52 -1.12 13.00
CA ASN A 56 -7.16 -0.63 11.78
C ASN A 56 -7.87 0.69 12.10
N VAL A 57 -7.64 1.67 11.23
CA VAL A 57 -8.23 3.00 11.30
C VAL A 57 -8.99 3.24 10.01
N GLN A 58 -10.24 3.70 10.13
CA GLN A 58 -11.06 4.12 9.00
C GLN A 58 -11.43 5.58 9.20
N LEU A 59 -11.16 6.39 8.18
CA LEU A 59 -11.34 7.81 8.18
C LEU A 59 -12.03 8.26 6.90
N GLU A 60 -13.05 9.09 7.01
CA GLU A 60 -13.61 9.81 5.87
C GLU A 60 -12.93 11.18 5.74
N THR A 61 -12.44 11.48 4.56
CA THR A 61 -11.75 12.73 4.23
C THR A 61 -12.03 13.14 2.78
N LYS A 62 -11.50 14.28 2.37
CA LYS A 62 -11.72 14.89 1.06
C LYS A 62 -10.37 15.09 0.37
N THR A 63 -10.29 14.72 -0.90
CA THR A 63 -9.10 14.93 -1.75
C THR A 63 -9.04 16.37 -2.27
N LEU A 64 -7.91 16.74 -2.91
CA LEU A 64 -7.70 18.07 -3.50
C LEU A 64 -8.75 18.41 -4.57
N ASP A 65 -9.20 17.45 -5.34
CA ASP A 65 -10.24 17.54 -6.37
C ASP A 65 -11.68 17.46 -5.81
N ASN A 66 -11.84 17.67 -4.51
CA ASN A 66 -13.12 17.73 -3.81
C ASN A 66 -13.91 16.41 -3.78
N VAL A 67 -13.27 15.28 -3.95
CA VAL A 67 -13.91 13.97 -3.83
C VAL A 67 -13.85 13.47 -2.39
N PHE A 68 -15.00 13.08 -1.82
CA PHE A 68 -15.03 12.39 -0.53
C PHE A 68 -14.60 10.95 -0.69
N VAL A 69 -13.66 10.54 0.16
CA VAL A 69 -13.08 9.19 0.17
C VAL A 69 -13.06 8.64 1.58
N THR A 70 -13.32 7.35 1.70
CA THR A 70 -13.08 6.59 2.91
C THR A 70 -11.72 5.92 2.79
N VAL A 71 -10.80 6.31 3.66
CA VAL A 71 -9.45 5.73 3.73
C VAL A 71 -9.39 4.71 4.85
N VAL A 72 -8.96 3.50 4.55
CA VAL A 72 -8.70 2.45 5.53
C VAL A 72 -7.21 2.23 5.62
N ALA A 73 -6.65 2.46 6.80
CA ALA A 73 -5.24 2.24 7.09
C ALA A 73 -5.06 1.21 8.20
N SER A 74 -4.03 0.41 8.09
CA SER A 74 -3.65 -0.59 9.07
C SER A 74 -2.24 -0.31 9.56
N THR A 75 -2.07 -0.21 10.88
CA THR A 75 -0.78 0.05 11.51
C THR A 75 -0.42 -1.05 12.47
N GLN A 76 0.79 -1.56 12.34
CA GLN A 76 1.39 -2.54 13.22
C GLN A 76 2.31 -1.83 14.20
N PHE A 77 2.14 -2.10 15.48
CA PHE A 77 2.93 -1.50 16.55
C PHE A 77 3.23 -2.49 17.65
N ARG A 78 4.27 -2.23 18.42
CA ARG A 78 4.67 -3.01 19.59
C ARG A 78 5.27 -2.12 20.65
N VAL A 79 5.35 -2.63 21.87
CA VAL A 79 6.12 -1.98 22.94
C VAL A 79 7.61 -2.10 22.62
N ASN A 80 8.36 -1.01 22.79
CA ASN A 80 9.81 -1.02 22.69
C ASN A 80 10.40 -1.74 23.93
N PRO A 81 11.22 -2.78 23.74
CA PRO A 81 11.83 -3.50 24.86
C PRO A 81 12.65 -2.63 25.82
N ASN A 82 13.21 -1.53 25.32
CA ASN A 82 14.02 -0.63 26.14
C ASN A 82 13.18 0.35 26.99
N ASP A 83 11.92 0.59 26.60
CA ASP A 83 11.06 1.64 27.16
C ASP A 83 9.72 1.12 27.70
N VAL A 84 9.70 -0.15 28.17
CA VAL A 84 8.49 -0.81 28.69
C VAL A 84 7.87 -0.03 29.86
N ALA A 85 8.71 0.54 30.72
CA ALA A 85 8.26 1.35 31.84
C ALA A 85 7.55 2.63 31.39
N THR A 86 8.14 3.37 30.45
CA THR A 86 7.53 4.55 29.83
C THR A 86 6.18 4.22 29.20
N ALA A 87 6.13 3.10 28.44
CA ALA A 87 4.90 2.66 27.78
C ALA A 87 3.77 2.35 28.77
N TYR A 88 4.08 1.95 29.97
CA TYR A 88 3.07 1.66 31.00
C TYR A 88 2.67 2.90 31.80
N TYR A 89 3.64 3.71 32.23
CA TYR A 89 3.35 4.82 33.16
C TYR A 89 2.86 6.08 32.48
N GLU A 90 3.28 6.33 31.22
CA GLU A 90 2.97 7.58 30.54
C GLU A 90 1.77 7.49 29.61
N LEU A 91 1.39 6.30 29.12
CA LEU A 91 0.31 6.16 28.16
C LEU A 91 -0.72 5.13 28.62
N ARG A 92 -1.94 5.61 28.96
CA ARG A 92 -3.02 4.76 29.46
C ARG A 92 -3.69 3.95 28.35
N ASP A 93 -3.95 4.54 27.21
CA ASP A 93 -4.60 3.93 26.05
C ASP A 93 -3.76 4.11 24.78
N PRO A 94 -2.79 3.21 24.54
CA PRO A 94 -1.93 3.30 23.36
C PRO A 94 -2.67 3.11 22.05
N ALA A 95 -3.74 2.31 22.01
CA ALA A 95 -4.50 2.07 20.79
C ALA A 95 -5.33 3.31 20.41
N GLY A 96 -5.98 3.94 21.38
CA GLY A 96 -6.73 5.19 21.18
C GLY A 96 -5.83 6.34 20.75
N GLN A 97 -4.66 6.48 21.39
CA GLN A 97 -3.71 7.53 21.05
C GLN A 97 -3.12 7.33 19.64
N LEU A 98 -2.71 6.09 19.31
CA LEU A 98 -2.23 5.74 17.98
C LEU A 98 -3.29 6.02 16.91
N ARG A 99 -4.56 5.69 17.18
CA ARG A 99 -5.68 5.98 16.29
C ARG A 99 -5.78 7.48 16.02
N SER A 100 -5.76 8.31 17.07
CA SER A 100 -5.86 9.77 16.93
C SER A 100 -4.72 10.36 16.10
N TYR A 101 -3.49 9.90 16.32
CA TYR A 101 -2.33 10.34 15.52
C TYR A 101 -2.42 9.87 14.06
N MET A 102 -2.91 8.66 13.83
CA MET A 102 -3.12 8.14 12.48
C MET A 102 -4.19 8.95 11.72
N GLU A 103 -5.32 9.24 12.39
CA GLU A 103 -6.39 10.05 11.80
C GLU A 103 -5.93 11.46 11.47
N ASP A 104 -5.15 12.09 12.34
CA ASP A 104 -4.61 13.44 12.13
C ASP A 104 -3.61 13.45 10.96
N ALA A 105 -2.68 12.50 10.92
CA ALA A 105 -1.69 12.39 9.85
C ALA A 105 -2.35 12.13 8.49
N LEU A 106 -3.34 11.23 8.42
CA LEU A 106 -4.08 10.94 7.20
C LEU A 106 -4.94 12.14 6.75
N ARG A 107 -5.61 12.82 7.70
CA ARG A 107 -6.39 14.02 7.43
C ARG A 107 -5.55 15.19 6.92
N SER A 108 -4.28 15.21 7.26
CA SER A 108 -3.32 16.18 6.73
C SER A 108 -2.76 15.82 5.37
N ALA A 109 -2.50 14.52 5.12
CA ALA A 109 -1.83 14.06 3.91
C ALA A 109 -2.77 13.94 2.69
N ILE A 110 -3.97 13.38 2.87
CA ILE A 110 -4.90 13.08 1.76
C ILE A 110 -5.42 14.33 1.03
N PRO A 111 -5.80 15.44 1.70
CA PRO A 111 -6.29 16.63 1.02
C PRO A 111 -5.27 17.36 0.14
N ALA A 112 -4.00 17.03 0.27
CA ALA A 112 -2.93 17.56 -0.58
C ALA A 112 -2.80 16.83 -1.93
N LEU A 113 -3.53 15.74 -2.12
CA LEU A 113 -3.45 14.85 -3.29
C LEU A 113 -4.79 14.81 -4.04
N THR A 114 -4.70 14.68 -5.37
CA THR A 114 -5.87 14.30 -6.18
C THR A 114 -6.25 12.84 -5.90
N LEU A 115 -7.44 12.41 -6.31
CA LEU A 115 -7.86 11.03 -6.13
C LEU A 115 -6.90 10.06 -6.83
N ASP A 116 -6.49 10.36 -8.06
CA ASP A 116 -5.57 9.55 -8.84
C ASP A 116 -4.17 9.49 -8.18
N ASP A 117 -3.66 10.62 -7.68
CA ASP A 117 -2.40 10.66 -6.94
C ASP A 117 -2.46 9.88 -5.63
N ALA A 118 -3.59 9.95 -4.91
CA ALA A 118 -3.79 9.21 -3.68
C ALA A 118 -3.74 7.69 -3.91
N PHE A 119 -4.27 7.20 -5.03
CA PHE A 119 -4.14 5.80 -5.43
C PHE A 119 -2.72 5.44 -5.87
N ALA A 120 -2.09 6.27 -6.71
CA ALA A 120 -0.77 6.01 -7.27
C ALA A 120 0.34 6.05 -6.20
N ARG A 121 0.21 6.95 -5.21
CA ARG A 121 1.23 7.23 -4.19
C ARG A 121 0.81 6.78 -2.79
N LYS A 122 -0.13 5.84 -2.68
CA LYS A 122 -0.62 5.34 -1.38
C LYS A 122 0.50 4.83 -0.47
N ASP A 123 1.55 4.23 -1.06
CA ASP A 123 2.68 3.69 -0.30
C ASP A 123 3.60 4.81 0.23
N ASP A 124 3.77 5.91 -0.51
CA ASP A 124 4.49 7.10 -0.05
C ASP A 124 3.76 7.75 1.11
N VAL A 125 2.44 7.91 0.98
CA VAL A 125 1.58 8.45 2.05
C VAL A 125 1.66 7.56 3.30
N ALA A 126 1.59 6.25 3.14
CA ALA A 126 1.71 5.31 4.25
C ALA A 126 3.07 5.43 4.96
N PHE A 127 4.15 5.64 4.19
CA PHE A 127 5.49 5.85 4.74
C PHE A 127 5.61 7.16 5.51
N ASP A 128 5.09 8.26 4.99
CA ASP A 128 5.10 9.57 5.65
C ASP A 128 4.28 9.55 6.94
N VAL A 129 3.09 8.94 6.90
CA VAL A 129 2.26 8.70 8.08
C VAL A 129 2.98 7.85 9.11
N GLN A 130 3.62 6.74 8.69
CA GLN A 130 4.41 5.89 9.57
C GLN A 130 5.53 6.67 10.26
N LYS A 131 6.24 7.52 9.53
CA LYS A 131 7.34 8.33 10.05
C LYS A 131 6.84 9.33 11.10
N THR A 132 5.77 10.07 10.80
CA THR A 132 5.19 11.07 11.70
C THR A 132 4.65 10.40 12.97
N VAL A 133 3.78 9.41 12.81
CA VAL A 133 3.15 8.70 13.93
C VAL A 133 4.18 7.91 14.73
N GLY A 134 5.18 7.33 14.06
CA GLY A 134 6.27 6.61 14.70
C GLY A 134 7.11 7.50 15.62
N ALA A 135 7.38 8.74 15.20
CA ALA A 135 8.11 9.71 16.00
C ALA A 135 7.33 10.08 17.29
N GLU A 136 6.01 10.30 17.18
CA GLU A 136 5.17 10.62 18.34
C GLU A 136 5.02 9.42 19.28
N MET A 137 4.74 8.23 18.76
CA MET A 137 4.55 7.03 19.57
C MET A 137 5.85 6.55 20.24
N SER A 138 7.01 6.85 19.64
CA SER A 138 8.31 6.50 20.23
C SER A 138 8.57 7.22 21.56
N ARG A 139 8.03 8.41 21.75
CA ARG A 139 8.13 9.17 23.02
C ARG A 139 7.46 8.44 24.17
N PHE A 140 6.43 7.65 23.87
CA PHE A 140 5.70 6.85 24.83
C PHE A 140 6.16 5.39 24.90
N GLY A 141 7.34 5.07 24.36
CA GLY A 141 7.91 3.72 24.41
C GLY A 141 7.24 2.71 23.48
N PHE A 142 6.58 3.16 22.40
CA PHE A 142 6.01 2.29 21.36
C PHE A 142 6.78 2.44 20.06
N THR A 143 6.95 1.33 19.35
CA THR A 143 7.55 1.29 18.01
C THR A 143 6.47 0.97 16.99
N VAL A 144 6.25 1.85 16.03
CA VAL A 144 5.44 1.58 14.84
C VAL A 144 6.29 0.77 13.86
N VAL A 145 5.87 -0.45 13.58
CA VAL A 145 6.60 -1.40 12.74
C VAL A 145 6.32 -1.13 11.26
N LYS A 146 5.04 -1.04 10.91
CA LYS A 146 4.61 -0.78 9.54
C LYS A 146 3.22 -0.16 9.52
N THR A 147 3.03 0.78 8.60
CA THR A 147 1.73 1.36 8.27
C THR A 147 1.42 1.07 6.80
N LEU A 148 0.18 0.72 6.50
CA LEU A 148 -0.32 0.40 5.17
C LEU A 148 -1.65 1.09 4.97
N ILE A 149 -1.86 1.68 3.81
CA ILE A 149 -3.18 2.09 3.35
C ILE A 149 -3.78 0.91 2.57
N THR A 150 -4.82 0.30 3.12
CA THR A 150 -5.42 -0.92 2.58
C THR A 150 -6.52 -0.63 1.57
N ALA A 151 -7.26 0.48 1.75
CA ALA A 151 -8.29 0.92 0.81
C ALA A 151 -8.40 2.45 0.79
N ILE A 152 -8.75 2.97 -0.38
CA ILE A 152 -9.19 4.35 -0.60
C ILE A 152 -10.47 4.23 -1.43
N ASP A 153 -11.63 4.36 -0.80
CA ASP A 153 -12.91 4.14 -1.44
C ASP A 153 -13.62 5.48 -1.66
N PRO A 154 -13.76 5.95 -2.90
CA PRO A 154 -14.58 7.11 -3.21
C PRO A 154 -16.07 6.79 -3.05
N SER A 155 -16.90 7.82 -2.91
CA SER A 155 -18.34 7.65 -2.81
C SER A 155 -18.89 6.86 -4.02
N PRO A 156 -19.96 6.07 -3.87
CA PRO A 156 -20.52 5.25 -4.96
C PRO A 156 -20.89 6.07 -6.20
N GLN A 157 -21.33 7.31 -6.02
CA GLN A 157 -21.67 8.20 -7.12
C GLN A 157 -20.43 8.57 -7.95
N VAL A 158 -19.32 8.88 -7.30
CA VAL A 158 -18.05 9.21 -7.96
C VAL A 158 -17.49 7.97 -8.65
N LYS A 159 -17.55 6.81 -8.02
CA LYS A 159 -17.11 5.55 -8.62
C LYS A 159 -17.86 5.26 -9.91
N ASN A 160 -19.19 5.37 -9.92
CA ASN A 160 -20.02 5.15 -11.11
C ASN A 160 -19.70 6.17 -12.23
N ALA A 161 -19.46 7.45 -11.86
CA ALA A 161 -19.06 8.47 -12.83
C ALA A 161 -17.70 8.17 -13.46
N MET A 162 -16.70 7.77 -12.64
CA MET A 162 -15.37 7.38 -13.12
C MET A 162 -15.44 6.15 -14.02
N ASP A 163 -16.23 5.13 -13.67
CA ASP A 163 -16.42 3.95 -14.49
C ASP A 163 -17.02 4.31 -15.86
N SER A 164 -17.98 5.23 -15.91
CA SER A 164 -18.59 5.72 -17.15
C SER A 164 -17.60 6.49 -18.01
N ILE A 165 -16.77 7.37 -17.41
CA ILE A 165 -15.72 8.12 -18.11
C ILE A 165 -14.66 7.15 -18.67
N ASN A 166 -14.22 6.20 -17.88
CA ASN A 166 -13.23 5.19 -18.28
C ASN A 166 -13.76 4.31 -19.42
N ALA A 167 -15.04 3.91 -19.38
CA ALA A 167 -15.67 3.17 -20.45
C ALA A 167 -15.71 3.98 -21.77
N ALA A 168 -16.13 5.24 -21.71
CA ALA A 168 -16.15 6.13 -22.87
C ALA A 168 -14.74 6.37 -23.44
N GLN A 169 -13.75 6.51 -22.60
CA GLN A 169 -12.36 6.70 -23.03
C GLN A 169 -11.77 5.46 -23.70
N ARG A 170 -12.06 4.27 -23.17
CA ARG A 170 -11.67 3.00 -23.79
C ARG A 170 -12.35 2.80 -25.15
N GLU A 171 -13.64 3.14 -25.25
CA GLU A 171 -14.37 3.05 -26.52
C GLU A 171 -13.82 4.02 -27.57
N LYS A 172 -13.50 5.27 -27.18
CA LYS A 172 -12.83 6.24 -28.05
C LYS A 172 -11.49 5.72 -28.55
N GLU A 173 -10.68 5.16 -27.68
CA GLU A 173 -9.37 4.62 -28.06
C GLU A 173 -9.50 3.39 -28.96
N ALA A 174 -10.43 2.48 -28.64
CA ALA A 174 -10.73 1.32 -29.50
C ALA A 174 -11.21 1.76 -30.90
N THR A 175 -12.03 2.78 -30.99
CA THR A 175 -12.52 3.33 -32.27
C THR A 175 -11.37 3.94 -33.06
N ARG A 176 -10.49 4.69 -32.38
CA ARG A 176 -9.29 5.26 -33.01
C ARG A 176 -8.36 4.17 -33.57
N GLN A 177 -8.11 3.13 -32.78
CA GLN A 177 -7.26 2.00 -33.21
C GLN A 177 -7.88 1.23 -34.37
N ARG A 178 -9.22 1.03 -34.37
CA ARG A 178 -9.95 0.40 -35.50
C ARG A 178 -9.83 1.24 -36.77
N ALA A 179 -10.02 2.56 -36.68
CA ALA A 179 -9.89 3.47 -37.82
C ALA A 179 -8.45 3.48 -38.39
N GLU A 180 -7.44 3.47 -37.51
CA GLU A 180 -6.04 3.40 -37.92
C GLU A 180 -5.72 2.06 -38.60
N ALA A 181 -6.17 0.95 -38.03
CA ALA A 181 -6.01 -0.38 -38.63
C ALA A 181 -6.67 -0.46 -40.01
N GLN A 182 -7.86 0.12 -40.16
CA GLN A 182 -8.58 0.16 -41.44
C GLN A 182 -7.83 1.02 -42.45
N ARG A 183 -7.28 2.16 -42.05
CA ARG A 183 -6.43 3.00 -42.92
C ARG A 183 -5.22 2.23 -43.43
N ILE A 184 -4.48 1.57 -42.53
CA ILE A 184 -3.30 0.76 -42.88
C ILE A 184 -3.70 -0.39 -43.85
N GLN A 185 -4.84 -1.04 -43.59
CA GLN A 185 -5.34 -2.09 -44.47
C GLN A 185 -5.64 -1.58 -45.88
N ILE A 186 -6.31 -0.42 -46.00
CA ILE A 186 -6.62 0.21 -47.31
C ILE A 186 -5.32 0.63 -48.04
N GLU A 187 -4.37 1.26 -47.34
CA GLU A 187 -3.08 1.64 -47.90
C GLU A 187 -2.28 0.42 -48.38
N THR A 188 -2.23 -0.64 -47.58
CA THR A 188 -1.53 -1.88 -47.95
C THR A 188 -2.19 -2.57 -49.15
N GLN A 189 -3.51 -2.61 -49.19
CA GLN A 189 -4.26 -3.18 -50.32
C GLN A 189 -4.03 -2.41 -51.60
N ALA A 190 -4.10 -1.06 -51.53
CA ALA A 190 -3.86 -0.20 -52.66
C ALA A 190 -2.42 -0.33 -53.21
N ALA A 191 -1.42 -0.43 -52.33
CA ALA A 191 -0.04 -0.68 -52.71
C ALA A 191 0.14 -2.06 -53.39
N ALA A 192 -0.49 -3.10 -52.84
CA ALA A 192 -0.47 -4.44 -53.44
C ALA A 192 -1.15 -4.49 -54.82
N ASP A 193 -2.28 -3.80 -54.99
CA ASP A 193 -3.00 -3.73 -56.26
C ASP A 193 -2.20 -2.94 -57.31
N ALA A 194 -1.53 -1.84 -56.92
CA ALA A 194 -0.63 -1.08 -57.79
C ALA A 194 0.56 -1.94 -58.26
N GLU A 195 1.19 -2.68 -57.35
CA GLU A 195 2.31 -3.59 -57.66
C GLU A 195 1.88 -4.73 -58.60
N LYS A 196 0.72 -5.31 -58.33
CA LYS A 196 0.13 -6.33 -59.20
C LYS A 196 -0.10 -5.83 -60.61
N THR A 197 -0.65 -4.59 -60.77
CA THR A 197 -0.88 -3.96 -62.07
C THR A 197 0.43 -3.69 -62.79
N ARG A 198 1.49 -3.23 -62.07
CA ARG A 198 2.83 -3.02 -62.60
C ARG A 198 3.43 -4.30 -63.15
N LEU A 199 3.41 -5.38 -62.36
CA LEU A 199 3.95 -6.69 -62.75
C LEU A 199 3.18 -7.31 -63.95
N GLN A 200 1.87 -7.14 -64.00
CA GLN A 200 1.06 -7.56 -65.16
C GLN A 200 1.42 -6.78 -66.41
N GLY A 201 1.64 -5.47 -66.31
CA GLY A 201 2.09 -4.63 -67.42
C GLY A 201 3.47 -5.03 -67.94
N GLU A 202 4.43 -5.30 -67.06
CA GLU A 202 5.77 -5.78 -67.41
C GLU A 202 5.72 -7.16 -68.08
N GLY A 203 4.91 -8.08 -67.57
CA GLY A 203 4.72 -9.41 -68.15
C GLY A 203 4.15 -9.34 -69.55
N GLN A 204 3.13 -8.49 -69.79
CA GLN A 204 2.60 -8.26 -71.13
C GLN A 204 3.56 -7.60 -72.09
N ALA A 205 4.39 -6.66 -71.64
CA ALA A 205 5.41 -6.01 -72.45
C ALA A 205 6.50 -7.01 -72.86
N ASN A 206 6.95 -7.85 -71.95
CA ASN A 206 7.93 -8.91 -72.23
C ASN A 206 7.38 -9.94 -73.21
N TYR A 207 6.15 -10.41 -72.99
CA TYR A 207 5.46 -11.31 -73.93
C TYR A 207 5.38 -10.77 -75.36
N ARG A 208 5.03 -9.47 -75.53
CA ARG A 208 4.98 -8.82 -76.84
C ARG A 208 6.38 -8.70 -77.46
N ARG A 209 7.44 -8.45 -76.66
CA ARG A 209 8.85 -8.42 -77.15
C ARG A 209 9.31 -9.78 -77.65
N GLU A 210 9.00 -10.86 -76.93
CA GLU A 210 9.34 -12.20 -77.34
C GLU A 210 8.64 -12.61 -78.63
N ILE A 211 7.36 -12.29 -78.80
CA ILE A 211 6.64 -12.50 -80.08
C ILE A 211 7.28 -11.71 -81.22
N ALA A 212 7.60 -10.43 -81.01
CA ALA A 212 8.25 -9.62 -82.02
C ALA A 212 9.63 -10.16 -82.45
N ASN A 213 10.45 -10.59 -81.49
CA ASN A 213 11.76 -11.22 -81.76
C ASN A 213 11.60 -12.56 -82.49
N GLY A 214 10.67 -13.41 -82.10
CA GLY A 214 10.41 -14.69 -82.79
C GLY A 214 9.87 -14.54 -84.25
N ILE A 215 9.23 -13.43 -84.57
CA ILE A 215 8.86 -13.09 -85.98
C ILE A 215 10.04 -12.63 -86.77
N VAL A 216 10.97 -11.87 -86.17
CA VAL A 216 12.19 -11.37 -86.85
C VAL A 216 13.17 -12.51 -87.15
N ASP A 217 13.28 -13.55 -86.33
CA ASP A 217 14.13 -14.73 -86.52
C ASP A 217 13.60 -15.72 -87.62
N GLN A 218 12.39 -15.52 -88.11
CA GLN A 218 11.77 -16.36 -89.20
C GLN A 218 11.77 -15.71 -90.58
N ILE A 219 12.38 -14.55 -90.80
CA ILE A 219 12.62 -13.91 -92.08
C ILE A 219 14.10 -13.97 -92.44
#